data_faae90531db38d434b2ed82354f9b9cc
#
_entry.id   faae90531db38d434b2ed82354f9b9cc
#
_cell.length_a   1.000
_cell.length_b   1.000
_cell.length_c   1.000
_cell.angle_alpha   90.00
_cell.angle_beta   90.00
_cell.angle_gamma   90.00
#
_symmetry.space_group_name_H-M   'P 1'
#
loop_
_entity.id
_entity.type
_entity.pdbx_description
1 polymer ?
#
loop_
_entity_poly.entity_id
_entity_poly.type
_entity_poly.pdbx_seq_one_letter_code
_entity_poly.pdbx_strand_id
1 'polypeptide(L)'
;MFSIKIKVPETIKEELNGRLLFIVDKPNKKKDKELFNRISLNDGCPFFGVTFYGLMPGDEIDLLEQANHILGWPFKFEEIPHKKLEVQAFFIKYSKYERSDGHIVYGMEDHGGGGNFKENPYNLYSDVLTVNYGKQEISLTLDKEIELPYELKEGMVTQQGNYEDKENIKYVKIHSKLLSDFWNHDMYFGANVLLPRNYD
;
A
#
# COMPACT_ATOMS: atom_id res chain seq x y z
N MET A 1 2.63 -20.54 23.06
CA MET A 1 3.78 -20.54 22.10
C MET A 1 3.78 -19.16 21.46
N PHE A 2 4.95 -18.56 21.16
CA PHE A 2 5.00 -17.29 20.44
C PHE A 2 4.73 -17.52 18.95
N SER A 3 3.84 -16.74 18.37
CA SER A 3 3.51 -16.75 16.94
C SER A 3 3.04 -15.35 16.50
N ILE A 4 3.15 -15.05 15.22
CA ILE A 4 2.68 -13.79 14.64
C ILE A 4 1.83 -14.15 13.42
N LYS A 5 0.52 -14.07 13.61
CA LYS A 5 -0.48 -14.46 12.62
C LYS A 5 -1.14 -13.25 12.00
N ILE A 6 -1.15 -13.19 10.68
CA ILE A 6 -1.82 -12.16 9.91
C ILE A 6 -2.97 -12.82 9.15
N LYS A 7 -4.18 -12.33 9.36
CA LYS A 7 -5.40 -12.87 8.76
C LYS A 7 -5.88 -12.01 7.62
N VAL A 8 -6.18 -12.66 6.50
CA VAL A 8 -6.93 -12.06 5.39
C VAL A 8 -8.41 -12.25 5.69
N PRO A 9 -9.23 -11.19 5.82
CA PRO A 9 -10.63 -11.36 6.16
C PRO A 9 -11.41 -12.06 5.03
N GLU A 10 -12.40 -12.86 5.39
CA GLU A 10 -13.32 -13.50 4.43
C GLU A 10 -14.19 -12.49 3.65
N THR A 11 -14.26 -11.24 4.13
CA THR A 11 -14.97 -10.15 3.45
C THR A 11 -14.27 -9.66 2.18
N ILE A 12 -12.98 -9.93 2.03
CA ILE A 12 -12.25 -9.71 0.78
C ILE A 12 -12.83 -10.64 -0.28
N LYS A 13 -13.06 -10.13 -1.49
CA LYS A 13 -13.73 -10.88 -2.57
C LYS A 13 -12.79 -11.38 -3.66
N GLU A 14 -11.53 -11.01 -3.58
CA GLU A 14 -10.53 -11.23 -4.61
C GLU A 14 -9.24 -11.81 -4.02
N GLU A 15 -8.48 -12.46 -4.88
CA GLU A 15 -7.11 -12.86 -4.58
C GLU A 15 -6.23 -11.64 -4.31
N LEU A 16 -5.44 -11.67 -3.25
CA LEU A 16 -4.51 -10.61 -2.92
C LEU A 16 -3.09 -10.95 -3.40
N ASN A 17 -2.55 -10.04 -4.17
CA ASN A 17 -1.14 -9.99 -4.54
C ASN A 17 -0.55 -8.72 -3.94
N GLY A 18 0.64 -8.78 -3.35
CA GLY A 18 1.18 -7.58 -2.75
C GLY A 18 2.27 -7.81 -1.72
N ARG A 19 2.63 -6.72 -1.05
CA ARG A 19 3.66 -6.71 -0.02
C ARG A 19 3.07 -6.47 1.35
N LEU A 20 3.20 -7.45 2.22
CA LEU A 20 2.88 -7.33 3.63
C LEU A 20 4.02 -6.64 4.37
N LEU A 21 3.70 -5.60 5.13
CA LEU A 21 4.59 -4.95 6.09
C LEU A 21 4.12 -5.28 7.51
N PHE A 22 5.02 -5.80 8.33
CA PHE A 22 4.88 -5.87 9.77
C PHE A 22 5.66 -4.73 10.39
N ILE A 23 4.97 -3.85 11.12
CA ILE A 23 5.51 -2.59 11.61
C ILE A 23 5.52 -2.65 13.13
N VAL A 24 6.63 -2.19 13.74
CA VAL A 24 6.77 -2.19 15.20
C VAL A 24 7.26 -0.83 15.69
N ASP A 25 6.77 -0.37 16.84
CA ASP A 25 7.29 0.83 17.50
C ASP A 25 7.21 0.70 19.03
N LYS A 26 7.87 1.59 19.74
CA LYS A 26 7.64 1.79 21.18
C LYS A 26 6.29 2.46 21.39
N PRO A 27 5.51 2.07 22.40
CA PRO A 27 4.27 2.76 22.72
C PRO A 27 4.50 4.27 22.91
N ASN A 28 3.83 5.07 22.09
CA ASN A 28 3.97 6.53 22.13
C ASN A 28 2.66 7.24 21.74
N LYS A 29 1.95 7.71 22.76
CA LYS A 29 0.66 8.43 22.59
C LYS A 29 0.77 9.80 21.90
N LYS A 30 1.98 10.33 21.69
CA LYS A 30 2.20 11.63 21.05
C LYS A 30 2.44 11.51 19.54
N LYS A 31 2.67 10.30 19.02
CA LYS A 31 2.81 10.02 17.60
C LYS A 31 1.47 9.69 16.96
N ASP A 32 1.43 9.67 15.65
CA ASP A 32 0.29 9.19 14.87
C ASP A 32 -0.18 7.82 15.41
N LYS A 33 -1.51 7.60 15.41
CA LYS A 33 -2.10 6.36 15.90
C LYS A 33 -1.64 5.18 15.04
N GLU A 34 -1.67 5.34 13.72
CA GLU A 34 -1.31 4.29 12.78
C GLU A 34 0.20 4.22 12.60
N LEU A 35 0.79 3.02 12.77
CA LEU A 35 2.23 2.84 12.69
C LEU A 35 2.76 3.05 11.27
N PHE A 36 1.99 2.71 10.24
CA PHE A 36 2.43 2.91 8.85
C PHE A 36 2.68 4.40 8.55
N ASN A 37 1.98 5.34 9.21
CA ASN A 37 2.25 6.77 9.08
C ASN A 37 3.58 7.19 9.72
N ARG A 38 4.07 6.40 10.70
CA ARG A 38 5.35 6.64 11.39
C ARG A 38 6.56 6.12 10.61
N ILE A 39 6.38 5.40 9.50
CA ILE A 39 7.50 4.91 8.68
C ILE A 39 8.23 6.10 8.05
N SER A 40 9.55 6.17 8.25
CA SER A 40 10.44 7.16 7.63
C SER A 40 11.83 6.54 7.50
N LEU A 41 12.57 6.91 6.47
CA LEU A 41 13.93 6.40 6.26
C LEU A 41 14.96 6.97 7.24
N ASN A 42 14.67 8.13 7.86
CA ASN A 42 15.62 8.79 8.76
C ASN A 42 15.41 8.40 10.23
N ASP A 43 14.19 8.55 10.73
CA ASP A 43 13.85 8.43 12.16
C ASP A 43 12.54 7.68 12.41
N GLY A 44 12.09 6.95 11.40
CA GLY A 44 10.84 6.18 11.42
C GLY A 44 10.91 4.94 12.30
N CYS A 45 9.74 4.34 12.49
CA CYS A 45 9.66 3.05 13.18
C CYS A 45 10.17 1.91 12.28
N PRO A 46 10.73 0.84 12.89
CA PRO A 46 11.13 -0.35 12.14
C PRO A 46 9.97 -1.02 11.43
N PHE A 47 10.24 -1.51 10.24
CA PHE A 47 9.28 -2.27 9.45
C PHE A 47 9.94 -3.45 8.72
N PHE A 48 9.14 -4.49 8.46
CA PHE A 48 9.58 -5.76 7.95
C PHE A 48 8.63 -6.20 6.87
N GLY A 49 9.14 -6.48 5.66
CA GLY A 49 8.32 -6.70 4.49
C GLY A 49 8.56 -8.03 3.81
N VAL A 50 7.49 -8.71 3.42
CA VAL A 50 7.50 -9.92 2.59
C VAL A 50 6.42 -9.81 1.52
N THR A 51 6.70 -10.34 0.33
CA THR A 51 5.77 -10.30 -0.80
C THR A 51 5.03 -11.64 -0.92
N PHE A 52 3.73 -11.55 -1.12
CA PHE A 52 2.84 -12.68 -1.36
C PHE A 52 2.14 -12.54 -2.70
N TYR A 53 1.87 -13.69 -3.31
CA TYR A 53 1.03 -13.81 -4.49
C TYR A 53 -0.01 -14.89 -4.21
N GLY A 54 -1.26 -14.64 -4.61
CA GLY A 54 -2.31 -15.61 -4.51
C GLY A 54 -2.88 -15.84 -3.10
N LEU A 55 -2.83 -14.84 -2.20
CA LEU A 55 -3.51 -14.96 -0.92
C LEU A 55 -5.02 -14.94 -1.10
N MET A 56 -5.69 -15.92 -0.54
CA MET A 56 -7.14 -16.05 -0.64
C MET A 56 -7.85 -15.47 0.59
N PRO A 57 -9.12 -15.05 0.42
CA PRO A 57 -9.97 -14.71 1.58
C PRO A 57 -9.98 -15.83 2.61
N GLY A 58 -9.77 -15.50 3.88
CA GLY A 58 -9.70 -16.44 4.98
C GLY A 58 -8.30 -17.00 5.28
N ASP A 59 -7.30 -16.74 4.43
CA ASP A 59 -5.94 -17.21 4.68
C ASP A 59 -5.35 -16.61 5.96
N GLU A 60 -4.53 -17.40 6.63
CA GLU A 60 -3.74 -17.00 7.79
C GLU A 60 -2.24 -17.20 7.50
N ILE A 61 -1.47 -16.15 7.63
CA ILE A 61 -0.02 -16.14 7.42
C ILE A 61 0.67 -16.18 8.78
N ASP A 62 1.52 -17.18 9.05
CA ASP A 62 2.45 -17.14 10.17
C ASP A 62 3.77 -16.49 9.72
N LEU A 63 4.07 -15.29 10.25
CA LEU A 63 5.27 -14.54 9.89
C LEU A 63 6.55 -15.22 10.35
N LEU A 64 6.51 -16.05 11.39
CA LEU A 64 7.70 -16.78 11.84
C LEU A 64 8.11 -17.84 10.81
N GLU A 65 7.16 -18.45 10.11
CA GLU A 65 7.45 -19.38 9.01
C GLU A 65 8.04 -18.67 7.80
N GLN A 66 7.79 -17.37 7.66
CA GLN A 66 8.30 -16.53 6.56
C GLN A 66 9.62 -15.82 6.90
N ALA A 67 10.19 -15.99 8.11
CA ALA A 67 11.31 -15.19 8.61
C ALA A 67 12.48 -15.07 7.63
N ASN A 68 12.85 -16.16 6.93
CA ASN A 68 13.93 -16.18 5.97
C ASN A 68 13.68 -15.35 4.69
N HIS A 69 12.44 -14.94 4.43
CA HIS A 69 12.03 -14.15 3.26
C HIS A 69 11.70 -12.70 3.63
N ILE A 70 11.70 -12.38 4.92
CA ILE A 70 11.38 -11.04 5.42
C ILE A 70 12.61 -10.14 5.32
N LEU A 71 12.45 -9.01 4.63
CA LEU A 71 13.43 -7.94 4.62
C LEU A 71 13.05 -6.87 5.65
N GLY A 72 13.97 -6.55 6.55
CA GLY A 72 13.77 -5.58 7.62
C GLY A 72 14.57 -4.30 7.45
N TRP A 73 14.07 -3.21 8.00
CA TRP A 73 14.78 -1.95 8.18
C TRP A 73 14.39 -1.31 9.52
N PRO A 74 15.33 -0.77 10.31
CA PRO A 74 16.78 -0.66 10.07
C PRO A 74 17.60 -1.89 10.52
N PHE A 75 16.95 -2.96 10.97
CA PHE A 75 17.57 -4.20 11.42
C PHE A 75 16.73 -5.42 10.93
N LYS A 76 17.23 -6.63 11.15
CA LYS A 76 16.57 -7.85 10.71
C LYS A 76 15.36 -8.21 11.58
N PHE A 77 14.44 -8.98 11.02
CA PHE A 77 13.20 -9.41 11.69
C PHE A 77 13.47 -10.16 13.00
N GLU A 78 14.50 -11.00 13.04
CA GLU A 78 14.90 -11.78 14.21
C GLU A 78 15.50 -10.91 15.32
N GLU A 79 15.88 -9.69 15.02
CA GLU A 79 16.48 -8.73 15.97
C GLU A 79 15.44 -7.85 16.67
N ILE A 80 14.13 -8.08 16.40
CA ILE A 80 13.06 -7.34 17.09
C ILE A 80 13.15 -7.62 18.59
N PRO A 81 13.27 -6.58 19.44
CA PRO A 81 13.53 -6.77 20.87
C PRO A 81 12.32 -7.33 21.61
N HIS A 82 12.55 -8.32 22.47
CA HIS A 82 11.52 -8.96 23.31
C HIS A 82 11.11 -8.02 24.45
N LYS A 83 10.23 -7.07 24.17
CA LYS A 83 9.71 -6.08 25.12
C LYS A 83 8.29 -5.66 24.76
N LYS A 84 7.73 -4.71 25.51
CA LYS A 84 6.46 -4.09 25.19
C LYS A 84 6.59 -3.21 23.93
N LEU A 85 5.83 -3.56 22.88
CA LEU A 85 5.79 -2.86 21.60
C LEU A 85 4.35 -2.61 21.16
N GLU A 86 4.16 -1.62 20.30
CA GLU A 86 3.02 -1.49 19.40
C GLU A 86 3.37 -2.21 18.08
N VAL A 87 2.43 -2.94 17.53
CA VAL A 87 2.58 -3.68 16.27
C VAL A 87 1.39 -3.44 15.37
N GLN A 88 1.62 -3.43 14.05
CA GLN A 88 0.57 -3.28 13.04
C GLN A 88 0.96 -4.04 11.76
N ALA A 89 -0.01 -4.63 11.09
CA ALA A 89 0.14 -5.15 9.74
C ALA A 89 -0.39 -4.13 8.72
N PHE A 90 0.32 -3.99 7.61
CA PHE A 90 -0.09 -3.17 6.48
C PHE A 90 0.18 -3.94 5.18
N PHE A 91 -0.78 -4.01 4.28
CA PHE A 91 -0.67 -4.75 3.03
C PHE A 91 -0.79 -3.80 1.84
N ILE A 92 0.30 -3.67 1.09
CA ILE A 92 0.35 -2.90 -0.15
C ILE A 92 -0.17 -3.81 -1.26
N LYS A 93 -1.37 -3.53 -1.75
CA LYS A 93 -1.96 -4.30 -2.86
C LYS A 93 -1.22 -4.03 -4.16
N TYR A 94 -1.01 -5.09 -4.93
CA TYR A 94 -0.45 -5.04 -6.27
C TYR A 94 -1.50 -5.44 -7.30
N SER A 95 -1.61 -4.65 -8.34
CA SER A 95 -2.33 -5.00 -9.55
C SER A 95 -1.45 -5.81 -10.48
N LYS A 96 -2.07 -6.70 -11.23
CA LYS A 96 -1.41 -7.47 -12.29
C LYS A 96 -1.44 -6.65 -13.57
N TYR A 97 -0.28 -6.40 -14.14
CA TYR A 97 -0.11 -5.75 -15.43
C TYR A 97 0.44 -6.75 -16.43
N GLU A 98 -0.26 -6.92 -17.55
CA GLU A 98 0.13 -7.82 -18.61
C GLU A 98 0.54 -7.01 -19.85
N ARG A 99 1.78 -7.18 -20.27
CA ARG A 99 2.33 -6.54 -21.46
C ARG A 99 1.89 -7.28 -22.71
N SER A 100 1.94 -6.60 -23.84
CA SER A 100 1.59 -7.19 -25.16
C SER A 100 2.48 -8.38 -25.57
N ASP A 101 3.67 -8.51 -24.99
CA ASP A 101 4.55 -9.67 -25.18
C ASP A 101 4.24 -10.84 -24.22
N GLY A 102 3.18 -10.75 -23.41
CA GLY A 102 2.77 -11.76 -22.45
C GLY A 102 3.53 -11.71 -21.12
N HIS A 103 4.46 -10.76 -20.93
CA HIS A 103 5.17 -10.61 -19.65
C HIS A 103 4.24 -10.00 -18.61
N ILE A 104 4.22 -10.59 -17.41
CA ILE A 104 3.39 -10.15 -16.29
C ILE A 104 4.26 -9.42 -15.28
N VAL A 105 3.80 -8.22 -14.87
CA VAL A 105 4.40 -7.41 -13.82
C VAL A 105 3.35 -7.17 -12.73
N TYR A 106 3.75 -7.29 -11.48
CA TYR A 106 2.94 -6.90 -10.33
C TYR A 106 3.49 -5.61 -9.73
N GLY A 107 2.62 -4.66 -9.48
CA GLY A 107 3.00 -3.38 -8.89
C GLY A 107 1.84 -2.67 -8.23
N MET A 108 2.15 -1.76 -7.35
CA MET A 108 1.15 -0.90 -6.73
C MET A 108 0.52 -0.01 -7.81
N GLU A 109 -0.79 0.03 -7.86
CA GLU A 109 -1.52 0.92 -8.73
C GLU A 109 -1.42 2.36 -8.22
N ASP A 110 -1.09 3.29 -9.11
CA ASP A 110 -1.06 4.71 -8.77
C ASP A 110 -2.45 5.33 -8.96
N HIS A 111 -3.12 5.60 -7.87
CA HIS A 111 -4.42 6.29 -7.85
C HIS A 111 -4.28 7.82 -7.79
N GLY A 112 -3.16 8.37 -8.25
CA GLY A 112 -2.90 9.81 -8.28
C GLY A 112 -2.20 10.37 -7.03
N GLY A 113 -1.79 9.50 -6.11
CA GLY A 113 -1.06 9.88 -4.89
C GLY A 113 0.46 9.96 -5.05
N GLY A 114 0.99 9.89 -6.28
CA GLY A 114 2.43 9.96 -6.53
C GLY A 114 3.22 8.77 -6.01
N GLY A 115 2.59 7.60 -5.89
CA GLY A 115 3.22 6.37 -5.45
C GLY A 115 3.44 6.27 -3.93
N ASN A 116 2.83 7.14 -3.13
CA ASN A 116 2.88 7.04 -1.68
C ASN A 116 1.98 5.89 -1.19
N PHE A 117 2.58 4.76 -0.84
CA PHE A 117 1.82 3.58 -0.40
C PHE A 117 0.95 3.81 0.84
N LYS A 118 1.29 4.79 1.69
CA LYS A 118 0.52 5.11 2.92
C LYS A 118 -0.82 5.77 2.64
N GLU A 119 -0.94 6.41 1.49
CA GLU A 119 -2.13 7.16 1.05
C GLU A 119 -2.81 6.47 -0.13
N ASN A 120 -2.22 5.36 -0.61
CA ASN A 120 -2.75 4.66 -1.76
C ASN A 120 -4.04 3.93 -1.40
N PRO A 121 -5.18 4.28 -2.03
CA PRO A 121 -6.46 3.64 -1.77
C PRO A 121 -6.42 2.12 -1.95
N TYR A 122 -7.31 1.44 -1.25
CA TYR A 122 -7.48 -0.01 -1.26
C TYR A 122 -6.33 -0.82 -0.66
N ASN A 123 -5.26 -0.19 -0.18
CA ASN A 123 -4.29 -0.88 0.68
C ASN A 123 -4.95 -1.24 2.01
N LEU A 124 -4.63 -2.44 2.51
CA LEU A 124 -5.26 -2.97 3.72
C LEU A 124 -4.37 -2.78 4.95
N TYR A 125 -4.99 -2.66 6.12
CA TYR A 125 -4.24 -2.58 7.36
C TYR A 125 -5.03 -3.13 8.54
N SER A 126 -4.33 -3.45 9.62
CA SER A 126 -4.91 -3.93 10.87
C SER A 126 -5.05 -2.81 11.90
N ASP A 127 -5.73 -3.11 13.01
CA ASP A 127 -5.56 -2.31 14.23
C ASP A 127 -4.12 -2.35 14.74
N VAL A 128 -3.75 -1.30 15.48
CA VAL A 128 -2.50 -1.28 16.26
C VAL A 128 -2.72 -2.02 17.57
N LEU A 129 -1.91 -3.03 17.83
CA LEU A 129 -1.93 -3.77 19.09
C LEU A 129 -0.71 -3.43 19.95
N THR A 130 -0.93 -3.27 21.26
CA THR A 130 0.16 -3.23 22.24
C THR A 130 0.40 -4.62 22.79
N VAL A 131 1.60 -5.15 22.57
CA VAL A 131 1.95 -6.53 22.88
C VAL A 131 3.23 -6.64 23.71
N ASN A 132 3.40 -7.76 24.42
CA ASN A 132 4.69 -8.19 24.96
C ASN A 132 5.37 -9.10 23.94
N TYR A 133 6.12 -8.52 23.00
CA TYR A 133 6.73 -9.22 21.89
C TYR A 133 7.63 -10.37 22.38
N GLY A 134 7.54 -11.52 21.74
CA GLY A 134 8.27 -12.73 22.10
C GLY A 134 7.65 -13.57 23.23
N LYS A 135 6.55 -13.11 23.86
CA LYS A 135 5.94 -13.80 25.03
C LYS A 135 4.51 -14.28 24.81
N GLN A 136 3.83 -13.79 23.79
CA GLN A 136 2.43 -14.07 23.51
C GLN A 136 2.18 -14.26 22.04
N GLU A 137 1.08 -14.89 21.70
CA GLU A 137 0.57 -14.91 20.34
C GLU A 137 0.13 -13.51 19.92
N ILE A 138 0.44 -13.12 18.70
CA ILE A 138 0.02 -11.87 18.07
C ILE A 138 -0.87 -12.26 16.88
N SER A 139 -2.10 -11.78 16.87
CA SER A 139 -3.03 -11.99 15.76
C SER A 139 -3.51 -10.62 15.26
N LEU A 140 -3.25 -10.32 13.99
CA LEU A 140 -3.63 -9.09 13.32
C LEU A 140 -4.51 -9.44 12.12
N THR A 141 -5.60 -8.70 11.92
CA THR A 141 -6.50 -8.89 10.78
C THR A 141 -6.43 -7.67 9.87
N LEU A 142 -6.31 -7.89 8.56
CA LEU A 142 -6.27 -6.84 7.54
C LEU A 142 -7.70 -6.38 7.19
N ASP A 143 -8.45 -5.91 8.18
CA ASP A 143 -9.88 -5.60 8.09
C ASP A 143 -10.21 -4.13 7.84
N LYS A 144 -9.18 -3.31 7.70
CA LYS A 144 -9.31 -1.89 7.35
C LYS A 144 -8.68 -1.61 6.00
N GLU A 145 -9.22 -0.62 5.31
CA GLU A 145 -8.78 -0.20 3.99
C GLU A 145 -8.49 1.30 3.97
N ILE A 146 -7.50 1.72 3.21
CA ILE A 146 -7.26 3.13 2.92
C ILE A 146 -8.37 3.60 1.99
N GLU A 147 -9.17 4.54 2.46
CA GLU A 147 -10.27 5.11 1.69
C GLU A 147 -9.77 6.07 0.61
N LEU A 148 -10.51 6.16 -0.48
CA LEU A 148 -10.30 7.21 -1.46
C LEU A 148 -10.54 8.57 -0.79
N PRO A 149 -9.58 9.52 -0.87
CA PRO A 149 -9.71 10.83 -0.24
C PRO A 149 -10.72 11.76 -0.97
N TYR A 150 -11.38 11.28 -2.01
CA TYR A 150 -12.31 12.03 -2.87
C TYR A 150 -13.32 11.07 -3.53
N GLU A 151 -14.46 11.62 -3.91
CA GLU A 151 -15.42 10.90 -4.74
C GLU A 151 -14.94 10.85 -6.20
N LEU A 152 -14.88 9.65 -6.77
CA LEU A 152 -14.62 9.48 -8.20
C LEU A 152 -15.81 10.02 -8.97
N LYS A 153 -15.55 10.93 -9.91
CA LYS A 153 -16.57 11.38 -10.87
C LYS A 153 -16.93 10.22 -11.81
N GLU A 154 -18.17 10.18 -12.27
CA GLU A 154 -18.66 9.15 -13.19
C GLU A 154 -17.73 9.00 -14.40
N GLY A 155 -17.31 7.78 -14.68
CA GLY A 155 -16.39 7.46 -15.78
C GLY A 155 -14.90 7.63 -15.47
N MET A 156 -14.53 7.96 -14.22
CA MET A 156 -13.13 8.06 -13.76
C MET A 156 -12.75 6.87 -12.91
N VAL A 157 -11.63 6.25 -13.22
CA VAL A 157 -11.09 5.08 -12.48
C VAL A 157 -9.96 5.45 -11.51
N THR A 158 -9.32 6.61 -11.72
CA THR A 158 -8.22 7.09 -10.88
C THR A 158 -8.27 8.60 -10.74
N GLN A 159 -7.56 9.16 -9.76
CA GLN A 159 -7.43 10.60 -9.61
C GLN A 159 -6.54 11.23 -10.69
N GLN A 160 -5.67 10.47 -11.32
CA GLN A 160 -4.84 11.01 -12.39
C GLN A 160 -5.73 11.64 -13.47
N GLY A 161 -5.74 12.95 -13.50
CA GLY A 161 -6.54 13.67 -14.44
C GLY A 161 -7.87 14.20 -13.96
N ASN A 162 -8.15 14.12 -12.68
CA ASN A 162 -9.36 14.69 -12.06
C ASN A 162 -9.18 16.13 -11.61
N TYR A 163 -8.15 16.80 -12.06
CA TYR A 163 -7.95 18.20 -11.75
C TYR A 163 -9.00 19.03 -12.49
N GLU A 164 -9.74 19.82 -11.73
CA GLU A 164 -10.65 20.79 -12.31
C GLU A 164 -9.85 21.88 -13.00
N ASP A 165 -10.31 22.26 -14.20
CA ASP A 165 -9.79 23.42 -14.88
C ASP A 165 -9.98 24.67 -14.01
N LYS A 166 -8.91 25.43 -13.85
CA LYS A 166 -8.92 26.76 -13.25
C LYS A 166 -8.71 27.80 -14.33
N GLU A 167 -8.92 29.08 -14.00
CA GLU A 167 -8.75 30.17 -14.97
C GLU A 167 -7.46 30.06 -15.78
N ASN A 168 -6.33 29.86 -15.09
CA ASN A 168 -5.01 29.82 -15.71
C ASN A 168 -4.37 28.42 -15.74
N ILE A 169 -5.07 27.36 -15.30
CA ILE A 169 -4.54 26.01 -15.28
C ILE A 169 -5.54 25.12 -16.00
N LYS A 170 -5.09 24.49 -17.07
CA LYS A 170 -5.88 23.55 -17.85
C LYS A 170 -5.31 22.16 -17.71
N TYR A 171 -6.19 21.20 -17.47
CA TYR A 171 -5.80 19.80 -17.46
C TYR A 171 -5.94 19.21 -18.87
N VAL A 172 -4.86 18.62 -19.33
CA VAL A 172 -4.81 17.95 -20.65
C VAL A 172 -4.58 16.47 -20.45
N LYS A 173 -5.40 15.65 -21.06
CA LYS A 173 -5.28 14.19 -21.09
C LYS A 173 -5.12 13.72 -22.53
N ILE A 174 -3.98 13.08 -22.84
CA ILE A 174 -3.61 12.65 -24.19
C ILE A 174 -3.51 11.13 -24.22
N HIS A 175 -4.25 10.49 -25.10
CA HIS A 175 -4.13 9.06 -25.35
C HIS A 175 -2.78 8.74 -26.00
N SER A 176 -2.05 7.78 -25.42
CA SER A 176 -0.77 7.32 -25.95
C SER A 176 -0.93 5.99 -26.66
N LYS A 177 -0.97 6.01 -27.99
CA LYS A 177 -1.04 4.77 -28.78
C LYS A 177 0.11 3.81 -28.46
N LEU A 178 1.36 4.30 -28.35
CA LEU A 178 2.54 3.47 -28.11
C LEU A 178 2.46 2.76 -26.74
N LEU A 179 2.04 3.46 -25.70
CA LEU A 179 1.89 2.84 -24.35
C LEU A 179 0.69 1.90 -24.32
N SER A 180 -0.40 2.24 -25.00
CA SER A 180 -1.57 1.37 -25.09
C SER A 180 -1.27 0.07 -25.82
N ASP A 181 -0.52 0.13 -26.91
CA ASP A 181 -0.05 -1.05 -27.63
C ASP A 181 0.91 -1.90 -26.75
N PHE A 182 1.74 -1.26 -25.95
CA PHE A 182 2.70 -1.95 -25.07
C PHE A 182 2.01 -2.66 -23.89
N TRP A 183 1.04 -1.98 -23.24
CA TRP A 183 0.35 -2.48 -22.06
C TRP A 183 -0.96 -3.24 -22.38
N ASN A 184 -1.33 -3.33 -23.65
CA ASN A 184 -2.54 -4.01 -24.12
C ASN A 184 -3.84 -3.46 -23.52
N HIS A 185 -3.86 -2.19 -23.15
CA HIS A 185 -5.04 -1.42 -22.72
C HIS A 185 -4.79 0.09 -22.89
N ASP A 186 -5.86 0.88 -22.85
CA ASP A 186 -5.75 2.32 -23.04
C ASP A 186 -4.87 3.00 -21.98
N MET A 187 -3.84 3.69 -22.46
CA MET A 187 -2.92 4.47 -21.63
C MET A 187 -2.95 5.95 -22.01
N TYR A 188 -2.85 6.80 -20.99
CA TYR A 188 -2.94 8.25 -21.17
C TYR A 188 -1.81 8.97 -20.45
N PHE A 189 -1.39 10.10 -21.04
CA PHE A 189 -0.59 11.10 -20.34
C PHE A 189 -1.50 12.21 -19.82
N GLY A 190 -1.31 12.60 -18.57
CA GLY A 190 -1.95 13.77 -17.98
C GLY A 190 -0.95 14.90 -17.76
N ALA A 191 -1.37 16.13 -17.97
CA ALA A 191 -0.57 17.32 -17.69
C ALA A 191 -1.44 18.49 -17.21
N ASN A 192 -0.95 19.22 -16.22
CA ASN A 192 -1.49 20.52 -15.86
C ASN A 192 -0.73 21.59 -16.65
N VAL A 193 -1.43 22.31 -17.52
CA VAL A 193 -0.86 23.37 -18.34
C VAL A 193 -1.19 24.72 -17.72
N LEU A 194 -0.15 25.44 -17.28
CA LEU A 194 -0.29 26.81 -16.81
C LEU A 194 -0.31 27.75 -18.03
N LEU A 195 -1.42 28.44 -18.22
CA LEU A 195 -1.59 29.41 -19.28
C LEU A 195 -1.06 30.80 -18.86
N PRO A 196 -0.50 31.58 -19.79
CA PRO A 196 -0.19 32.98 -19.55
C PRO A 196 -1.43 33.79 -19.17
N ARG A 197 -1.24 34.91 -18.48
CA ARG A 197 -2.33 35.86 -18.28
C ARG A 197 -2.82 36.38 -19.63
N ASN A 198 -4.13 36.47 -19.82
CA ASN A 198 -4.77 36.91 -21.08
C ASN A 198 -4.48 35.97 -22.27
N TYR A 199 -4.40 34.68 -22.03
CA TYR A 199 -4.38 33.67 -23.06
C TYR A 199 -5.84 33.46 -23.55
N ASP A 200 -6.13 33.82 -24.82
CA ASP A 200 -7.42 33.67 -25.51
C ASP A 200 -7.41 32.39 -26.38
#